data_75bb046648090f61350af8f41b780241
#
_entry.id   75bb046648090f61350af8f41b780241
#
_cell.length_a   1.000
_cell.length_b   1.000
_cell.length_c   1.000
_cell.angle_alpha   90.00
_cell.angle_beta   90.00
_cell.angle_gamma   90.00
#
_symmetry.space_group_name_H-M   'P 1'
#
loop_
_entity.id
_entity.type
_entity.pdbx_description
1 polymer ?
#
loop_
_entity_poly.entity_id
_entity_poly.type
_entity_poly.pdbx_seq_one_letter_code
_entity_poly.pdbx_strand_id
1 'polypeptide(L)'
;MKGFNNILTGFSWGIGFSVALILSGLVYAKFVEPSLGNILEDKEIDDKAIEYLADFKTAYGLTLENVFKDGNDVRLAVVQENLTEEALYSREVLASAFDVNSNFIGNCIGENEIFIMQPKETSYLEIKCGFVPSQVEQIESFKLRIKPI
;
A
#
# COMPACT_ATOMS: atom_id res chain seq x y z
N MET A 1 -2.32 -3.50 -69.60
CA MET A 1 -3.23 -4.17 -68.64
C MET A 1 -2.57 -4.68 -67.34
N LYS A 2 -1.26 -4.49 -67.10
CA LYS A 2 -0.61 -4.95 -65.85
C LYS A 2 -0.82 -4.05 -64.60
N GLY A 3 -1.22 -2.77 -64.79
CA GLY A 3 -1.42 -1.82 -63.66
C GLY A 3 -2.71 -2.00 -62.89
N PHE A 4 -3.76 -2.52 -63.54
CA PHE A 4 -5.08 -2.64 -62.91
C PHE A 4 -5.16 -3.78 -61.89
N ASN A 5 -4.39 -4.85 -62.07
CA ASN A 5 -4.34 -5.99 -61.14
C ASN A 5 -3.65 -5.61 -59.81
N ASN A 6 -2.68 -4.70 -59.82
CA ASN A 6 -1.99 -4.29 -58.60
C ASN A 6 -2.83 -3.37 -57.73
N ILE A 7 -3.74 -2.59 -58.35
CA ILE A 7 -4.67 -1.74 -57.60
C ILE A 7 -5.75 -2.58 -56.92
N LEU A 8 -6.28 -3.61 -57.60
CA LEU A 8 -7.28 -4.52 -56.99
C LEU A 8 -6.69 -5.33 -55.84
N THR A 9 -5.45 -5.79 -55.92
CA THR A 9 -4.78 -6.54 -54.85
C THR A 9 -4.54 -5.63 -53.61
N GLY A 10 -4.11 -4.40 -53.80
CA GLY A 10 -3.91 -3.43 -52.73
C GLY A 10 -5.24 -3.07 -52.01
N PHE A 11 -6.32 -2.93 -52.79
CA PHE A 11 -7.64 -2.63 -52.24
C PHE A 11 -8.23 -3.78 -51.41
N SER A 12 -8.05 -5.02 -51.85
CA SER A 12 -8.51 -6.21 -51.13
C SER A 12 -7.76 -6.42 -49.79
N TRP A 13 -6.48 -6.08 -49.74
CA TRP A 13 -5.69 -6.14 -48.49
C TRP A 13 -6.12 -5.05 -47.50
N GLY A 14 -6.42 -3.83 -47.98
CA GLY A 14 -6.91 -2.73 -47.16
C GLY A 14 -8.26 -3.03 -46.51
N ILE A 15 -9.19 -3.62 -47.25
CA ILE A 15 -10.50 -4.00 -46.73
C ILE A 15 -10.37 -5.12 -45.70
N GLY A 16 -9.55 -6.15 -45.97
CA GLY A 16 -9.33 -7.25 -45.04
C GLY A 16 -8.76 -6.78 -43.69
N PHE A 17 -7.81 -5.86 -43.71
CA PHE A 17 -7.20 -5.30 -42.51
C PHE A 17 -8.19 -4.45 -41.69
N SER A 18 -9.00 -3.64 -42.37
CA SER A 18 -10.02 -2.79 -41.72
C SER A 18 -11.11 -3.64 -41.06
N VAL A 19 -11.57 -4.72 -41.70
CA VAL A 19 -12.54 -5.66 -41.14
C VAL A 19 -11.95 -6.36 -39.91
N ALA A 20 -10.69 -6.80 -39.97
CA ALA A 20 -10.02 -7.44 -38.83
C ALA A 20 -9.92 -6.51 -37.61
N LEU A 21 -9.59 -5.22 -37.81
CA LEU A 21 -9.54 -4.23 -36.73
C LEU A 21 -10.91 -3.97 -36.11
N ILE A 22 -11.96 -3.88 -36.93
CA ILE A 22 -13.34 -3.70 -36.41
C ILE A 22 -13.78 -4.91 -35.60
N LEU A 23 -13.51 -6.13 -36.08
CA LEU A 23 -13.88 -7.36 -35.37
C LEU A 23 -13.09 -7.50 -34.06
N SER A 24 -11.80 -7.18 -34.05
CA SER A 24 -11.00 -7.21 -32.82
C SER A 24 -11.48 -6.16 -31.80
N GLY A 25 -11.86 -4.97 -32.25
CA GLY A 25 -12.44 -3.93 -31.42
C GLY A 25 -13.80 -4.34 -30.81
N LEU A 26 -14.66 -4.99 -31.58
CA LEU A 26 -15.93 -5.49 -31.11
C LEU A 26 -15.77 -6.65 -30.09
N VAL A 27 -14.81 -7.54 -30.30
CA VAL A 27 -14.48 -8.60 -29.34
C VAL A 27 -13.95 -7.99 -28.05
N TYR A 28 -13.05 -7.01 -28.13
CA TYR A 28 -12.53 -6.32 -26.97
C TYR A 28 -13.64 -5.63 -26.17
N ALA A 29 -14.47 -4.82 -26.83
CA ALA A 29 -15.56 -4.09 -26.17
C ALA A 29 -16.62 -5.03 -25.56
N LYS A 30 -16.89 -6.18 -26.17
CA LYS A 30 -17.93 -7.09 -25.73
C LYS A 30 -17.50 -8.10 -24.67
N PHE A 31 -16.22 -8.50 -24.64
CA PHE A 31 -15.71 -9.55 -23.76
C PHE A 31 -14.66 -9.08 -22.77
N VAL A 32 -13.87 -8.06 -23.07
CA VAL A 32 -12.79 -7.59 -22.21
C VAL A 32 -13.23 -6.42 -21.34
N GLU A 33 -13.93 -5.43 -21.90
CA GLU A 33 -14.38 -4.25 -21.18
C GLU A 33 -15.39 -4.56 -20.06
N PRO A 34 -16.42 -5.40 -20.28
CA PRO A 34 -17.32 -5.80 -19.20
C PRO A 34 -16.64 -6.62 -18.11
N SER A 35 -15.63 -7.44 -18.49
CA SER A 35 -14.86 -8.23 -17.51
C SER A 35 -13.97 -7.37 -16.63
N LEU A 36 -13.41 -6.29 -17.18
CA LEU A 36 -12.65 -5.30 -16.42
C LEU A 36 -13.53 -4.41 -15.53
N GLY A 37 -14.70 -4.04 -16.01
CA GLY A 37 -15.71 -3.29 -15.24
C GLY A 37 -16.14 -4.05 -13.99
N ASN A 38 -16.47 -5.32 -14.14
CA ASN A 38 -16.86 -6.18 -13.02
C ASN A 38 -15.72 -6.41 -12.01
N ILE A 39 -14.46 -6.40 -12.44
CA ILE A 39 -13.31 -6.51 -11.51
C ILE A 39 -13.14 -5.22 -10.68
N LEU A 40 -13.58 -4.07 -11.19
CA LEU A 40 -13.48 -2.79 -10.49
C LEU A 40 -14.73 -2.45 -9.66
N GLU A 41 -15.91 -2.96 -10.03
CA GLU A 41 -17.16 -2.73 -9.31
C GLU A 41 -17.40 -3.70 -8.14
N ASP A 42 -16.85 -4.91 -8.17
CA ASP A 42 -17.06 -5.93 -7.13
C ASP A 42 -16.03 -5.90 -5.98
N LYS A 43 -15.34 -4.78 -5.79
CA LYS A 43 -14.75 -4.48 -4.49
C LYS A 43 -15.75 -3.64 -3.69
N GLU A 44 -16.90 -4.20 -3.42
CA GLU A 44 -17.63 -3.87 -2.20
C GLU A 44 -16.65 -4.11 -1.06
N ILE A 45 -16.01 -3.02 -0.62
CA ILE A 45 -15.14 -3.07 0.56
C ILE A 45 -16.11 -3.50 1.65
N ASP A 46 -15.99 -4.76 2.07
CA ASP A 46 -16.86 -5.37 3.06
C ASP A 46 -16.93 -4.40 4.24
N ASP A 47 -18.11 -3.87 4.54
CA ASP A 47 -18.32 -2.93 5.64
C ASP A 47 -17.76 -3.51 6.95
N LYS A 48 -17.75 -4.84 7.09
CA LYS A 48 -17.08 -5.56 8.15
C LYS A 48 -15.56 -5.41 8.16
N ALA A 49 -14.92 -5.31 6.98
CA ALA A 49 -13.47 -5.06 6.91
C ALA A 49 -13.14 -3.63 7.33
N ILE A 50 -14.00 -2.66 7.02
CA ILE A 50 -13.86 -1.26 7.47
C ILE A 50 -14.08 -1.18 8.98
N GLU A 51 -15.12 -1.83 9.50
CA GLU A 51 -15.42 -1.92 10.93
C GLU A 51 -14.26 -2.61 11.68
N TYR A 52 -13.76 -3.74 11.18
CA TYR A 52 -12.60 -4.43 11.73
C TYR A 52 -11.34 -3.57 11.74
N LEU A 53 -11.07 -2.80 10.67
CA LEU A 53 -9.93 -1.87 10.61
C LEU A 53 -10.10 -0.67 11.54
N ALA A 54 -11.34 -0.22 11.79
CA ALA A 54 -11.64 0.84 12.74
C ALA A 54 -11.42 0.36 14.18
N ASP A 55 -11.90 -0.83 14.53
CA ASP A 55 -11.69 -1.46 15.83
C ASP A 55 -10.19 -1.69 16.10
N PHE A 56 -9.44 -2.08 15.10
CA PHE A 56 -8.00 -2.26 15.19
C PHE A 56 -7.26 -0.97 15.55
N LYS A 57 -7.71 0.18 15.02
CA LYS A 57 -7.11 1.49 15.32
C LYS A 57 -7.35 1.94 16.75
N THR A 58 -8.42 1.49 17.34
CA THR A 58 -8.82 1.84 18.72
C THR A 58 -8.31 0.86 19.76
N ALA A 59 -7.90 -0.34 19.35
CA ALA A 59 -7.44 -1.39 20.27
C ALA A 59 -6.03 -1.15 20.83
N TYR A 60 -5.17 -0.44 20.08
CA TYR A 60 -3.79 -0.19 20.47
C TYR A 60 -3.49 1.29 20.59
N GLY A 61 -2.89 1.69 21.72
CA GLY A 61 -2.20 2.97 21.87
C GLY A 61 -0.77 2.88 21.34
N LEU A 62 -0.32 3.88 20.60
CA LEU A 62 1.06 4.00 20.14
C LEU A 62 1.61 5.36 20.53
N THR A 63 2.72 5.36 21.26
CA THR A 63 3.41 6.59 21.68
C THR A 63 4.86 6.54 21.25
N LEU A 64 5.33 7.58 20.58
CA LEU A 64 6.75 7.78 20.29
C LEU A 64 7.39 8.47 21.49
N GLU A 65 8.21 7.74 22.25
CA GLU A 65 8.89 8.26 23.44
C GLU A 65 10.16 9.02 23.09
N ASN A 66 10.95 8.48 22.15
CA ASN A 66 12.21 9.08 21.79
C ASN A 66 12.66 8.72 20.37
N VAL A 67 13.49 9.59 19.79
CA VAL A 67 14.14 9.40 18.48
C VAL A 67 15.64 9.58 18.67
N PHE A 68 16.39 8.53 18.40
CA PHE A 68 17.86 8.55 18.41
C PHE A 68 18.37 8.61 16.97
N LYS A 69 19.20 9.60 16.66
CA LYS A 69 19.86 9.75 15.37
C LYS A 69 21.37 9.70 15.61
N ASP A 70 22.05 8.70 15.05
CA ASP A 70 23.50 8.57 15.11
C ASP A 70 24.05 8.21 13.73
N GLY A 71 24.54 9.20 13.02
CA GLY A 71 24.96 9.05 11.63
C GLY A 71 23.84 8.57 10.73
N ASN A 72 23.93 7.31 10.28
CA ASN A 72 22.93 6.66 9.40
C ASN A 72 21.91 5.84 10.19
N ASP A 73 22.14 5.65 11.49
CA ASP A 73 21.27 4.85 12.34
C ASP A 73 20.20 5.74 12.96
N VAL A 74 18.95 5.43 12.68
CA VAL A 74 17.80 6.07 13.31
C VAL A 74 17.05 5.00 14.08
N ARG A 75 16.90 5.20 15.39
CA ARG A 75 16.19 4.31 16.29
C ARG A 75 15.07 5.05 16.97
N LEU A 76 13.90 4.43 17.01
CA LEU A 76 12.70 4.97 17.65
C LEU A 76 12.40 4.11 18.87
N ALA A 77 12.25 4.73 20.03
CA ALA A 77 11.68 4.10 21.20
C ALA A 77 10.17 4.33 21.17
N VAL A 78 9.41 3.26 21.04
CA VAL A 78 7.95 3.29 20.90
C VAL A 78 7.32 2.48 22.03
N VAL A 79 6.24 3.01 22.56
CA VAL A 79 5.37 2.32 23.49
C VAL A 79 4.12 1.87 22.76
N GLN A 80 3.80 0.59 22.91
CA GLN A 80 2.53 -0.01 22.46
C GLN A 80 1.72 -0.40 23.70
N GLU A 81 0.47 0.02 23.76
CA GLU A 81 -0.46 -0.26 24.84
C GLU A 81 -1.68 -1.03 24.31
N ASN A 82 -2.12 -2.06 25.03
CA ASN A 82 -3.42 -2.68 24.78
C ASN A 82 -4.50 -1.85 25.49
N LEU A 83 -5.30 -1.12 24.72
CA LEU A 83 -6.35 -0.24 25.26
C LEU A 83 -7.66 -1.00 25.61
N THR A 84 -7.75 -2.27 25.29
CA THR A 84 -8.97 -3.08 25.51
C THR A 84 -8.98 -3.79 26.85
N GLU A 85 -10.11 -4.41 27.17
CA GLU A 85 -10.29 -5.25 28.34
C GLU A 85 -10.01 -6.74 28.05
N GLU A 86 -9.52 -7.06 26.83
CA GLU A 86 -9.21 -8.41 26.40
C GLU A 86 -7.73 -8.54 26.05
N ALA A 87 -7.20 -9.77 26.14
CA ALA A 87 -5.84 -10.04 25.68
C ALA A 87 -5.77 -9.98 24.16
N LEU A 88 -4.78 -9.26 23.62
CA LEU A 88 -4.57 -9.07 22.18
C LEU A 88 -3.20 -9.61 21.76
N TYR A 89 -3.12 -10.10 20.53
CA TYR A 89 -1.83 -10.39 19.91
C TYR A 89 -1.09 -9.09 19.64
N SER A 90 0.17 -8.99 20.06
CA SER A 90 0.99 -7.84 19.69
C SER A 90 1.14 -7.74 18.18
N ARG A 91 1.36 -6.54 17.69
CA ARG A 91 1.42 -6.25 16.24
C ARG A 91 2.67 -5.48 15.89
N GLU A 92 3.12 -5.70 14.67
CA GLU A 92 4.17 -4.88 14.09
C GLU A 92 3.74 -3.41 14.02
N VAL A 93 4.65 -2.53 14.38
CA VAL A 93 4.45 -1.09 14.30
C VAL A 93 5.18 -0.55 13.08
N LEU A 94 4.47 0.18 12.25
CA LEU A 94 5.01 0.90 11.11
C LEU A 94 5.23 2.37 11.51
N ALA A 95 6.46 2.82 11.38
CA ALA A 95 6.83 4.22 11.54
C ALA A 95 7.10 4.84 10.17
N SER A 96 6.35 5.88 9.81
CA SER A 96 6.54 6.63 8.57
C SER A 96 7.26 7.94 8.87
N ALA A 97 8.39 8.19 8.21
CA ALA A 97 9.21 9.39 8.35
C ALA A 97 8.78 10.46 7.35
N PHE A 98 8.79 11.72 7.79
CA PHE A 98 8.41 12.89 7.00
C PHE A 98 9.40 14.04 7.18
N ASP A 99 9.57 14.85 6.13
CA ASP A 99 10.34 16.09 6.18
C ASP A 99 9.53 17.26 6.79
N VAL A 100 10.16 18.43 6.87
CA VAL A 100 9.55 19.67 7.38
C VAL A 100 8.31 20.12 6.59
N ASN A 101 8.21 19.74 5.31
CA ASN A 101 7.06 20.03 4.45
C ASN A 101 6.00 18.91 4.47
N SER A 102 6.14 17.92 5.35
CA SER A 102 5.30 16.73 5.44
C SER A 102 5.39 15.82 4.20
N ASN A 103 6.47 15.90 3.41
CA ASN A 103 6.71 14.93 2.35
C ASN A 103 7.22 13.62 2.97
N PHE A 104 6.73 12.52 2.41
CA PHE A 104 7.12 11.18 2.85
C PHE A 104 8.56 10.85 2.44
N ILE A 105 9.38 10.38 3.40
CA ILE A 105 10.76 9.97 3.20
C ILE A 105 10.89 8.46 3.10
N GLY A 106 10.24 7.72 4.02
CA GLY A 106 10.33 6.27 4.07
C GLY A 106 9.64 5.66 5.27
N ASN A 107 9.65 4.33 5.35
CA ASN A 107 9.05 3.56 6.42
C ASN A 107 10.08 2.70 7.15
N CYS A 108 9.82 2.49 8.44
CA CYS A 108 10.51 1.51 9.29
C CYS A 108 9.47 0.61 9.93
N ILE A 109 9.84 -0.63 10.21
CA ILE A 109 8.97 -1.61 10.87
C ILE A 109 9.67 -2.10 12.12
N GLY A 110 8.94 -2.14 13.22
CA GLY A 110 9.36 -2.74 14.48
C GLY A 110 8.43 -3.86 14.89
N GLU A 111 9.01 -4.91 15.43
CA GLU A 111 8.30 -6.04 15.98
C GLU A 111 8.35 -5.97 17.51
N ASN A 112 7.26 -6.33 18.16
CA ASN A 112 7.21 -6.46 19.59
C ASN A 112 7.68 -7.87 19.99
N GLU A 113 8.55 -7.97 20.99
CA GLU A 113 9.01 -9.26 21.54
C GLU A 113 7.90 -10.00 22.29
N ILE A 114 6.93 -9.28 22.83
CA ILE A 114 5.77 -9.85 23.53
C ILE A 114 4.77 -10.32 22.48
N PHE A 115 4.41 -11.60 22.51
CA PHE A 115 3.46 -12.18 21.56
C PHE A 115 1.99 -11.88 21.89
N ILE A 116 1.64 -11.86 23.17
CA ILE A 116 0.29 -11.58 23.69
C ILE A 116 0.40 -10.48 24.75
N MET A 117 -0.32 -9.39 24.53
CA MET A 117 -0.46 -8.29 25.49
C MET A 117 -1.73 -8.48 26.31
N GLN A 118 -1.59 -8.49 27.63
CA GLN A 118 -2.74 -8.54 28.54
C GLN A 118 -3.55 -7.25 28.49
N PRO A 119 -4.79 -7.23 28.98
CA PRO A 119 -5.58 -5.99 29.10
C PRO A 119 -4.79 -4.88 29.79
N LYS A 120 -4.76 -3.69 29.18
CA LYS A 120 -4.06 -2.49 29.67
C LYS A 120 -2.53 -2.67 29.82
N GLU A 121 -1.97 -3.74 29.29
CA GLU A 121 -0.53 -3.95 29.30
C GLU A 121 0.17 -2.98 28.35
N THR A 122 1.32 -2.50 28.79
CA THR A 122 2.20 -1.62 28.02
C THR A 122 3.48 -2.38 27.67
N SER A 123 3.89 -2.31 26.41
CA SER A 123 5.13 -2.91 25.92
C SER A 123 6.00 -1.86 25.24
N TYR A 124 7.32 -2.00 25.41
CA TYR A 124 8.31 -1.14 24.79
C TYR A 124 8.96 -1.87 23.62
N LEU A 125 9.08 -1.17 22.49
CA LEU A 125 9.77 -1.71 21.31
C LEU A 125 10.72 -0.67 20.73
N GLU A 126 11.83 -1.17 20.19
CA GLU A 126 12.80 -0.37 19.44
C GLU A 126 12.58 -0.61 17.94
N ILE A 127 12.35 0.46 17.17
CA ILE A 127 12.25 0.40 15.72
C ILE A 127 13.57 0.89 15.13
N LYS A 128 14.27 0.03 14.40
CA LYS A 128 15.49 0.38 13.67
C LYS A 128 15.17 0.76 12.24
N CYS A 129 15.63 1.93 11.82
CA CYS A 129 15.36 2.49 10.51
C CYS A 129 16.65 2.59 9.70
N GLY A 130 16.70 1.91 8.57
CA GLY A 130 17.84 1.94 7.65
C GLY A 130 17.68 3.05 6.61
N PHE A 131 17.84 4.31 7.00
CA PHE A 131 17.85 5.44 6.07
C PHE A 131 19.27 5.73 5.56
N VAL A 132 19.38 6.34 4.37
CA VAL A 132 20.67 6.89 3.92
C VAL A 132 20.91 8.26 4.59
N PRO A 133 22.20 8.70 4.73
CA PRO A 133 22.53 9.94 5.47
C PRO A 133 21.73 11.17 5.05
N SER A 134 21.57 11.38 3.73
CA SER A 134 20.83 12.51 3.19
C SER A 134 19.33 12.48 3.54
N GLN A 135 18.77 11.32 3.81
CA GLN A 135 17.40 11.19 4.30
C GLN A 135 17.31 11.48 5.79
N VAL A 136 18.27 10.98 6.60
CA VAL A 136 18.31 11.21 8.06
C VAL A 136 18.29 12.68 8.40
N GLU A 137 19.05 13.50 7.66
CA GLU A 137 19.11 14.95 7.84
C GLU A 137 17.77 15.66 7.53
N GLN A 138 16.96 15.07 6.66
CA GLN A 138 15.67 15.64 6.26
C GLN A 138 14.50 15.23 7.16
N ILE A 139 14.69 14.19 8.00
CA ILE A 139 13.60 13.69 8.86
C ILE A 139 13.29 14.70 9.95
N GLU A 140 12.06 15.21 9.96
CA GLU A 140 11.52 16.10 10.98
C GLU A 140 10.56 15.37 11.93
N SER A 141 9.74 14.46 11.42
CA SER A 141 8.71 13.79 12.21
C SER A 141 8.45 12.34 11.80
N PHE A 142 7.86 11.59 12.72
CA PHE A 142 7.38 10.23 12.50
C PHE A 142 5.90 10.12 12.81
N LYS A 143 5.18 9.31 12.00
CA LYS A 143 3.82 8.87 12.28
C LYS A 143 3.80 7.37 12.49
N LEU A 144 3.28 6.96 13.64
CA LEU A 144 3.16 5.55 14.01
C LEU A 144 1.79 5.00 13.62
N ARG A 145 1.76 3.75 13.18
CA ARG A 145 0.52 2.98 12.97
C ARG A 145 0.78 1.49 13.14
N ILE A 146 -0.25 0.76 13.50
CA ILE A 146 -0.20 -0.70 13.43
C ILE A 146 -0.11 -1.12 11.96
N LYS A 147 0.78 -2.05 11.66
CA LYS A 147 0.91 -2.60 10.31
C LYS A 147 -0.34 -3.43 10.00
N PRO A 148 -1.05 -3.17 8.89
CA PRO A 148 -2.15 -4.01 8.45
C PRO A 148 -1.68 -5.43 8.14
N ILE A 149 -2.56 -6.40 8.33
CA ILE A 149 -2.33 -7.82 7.99
C ILE A 149 -2.37 -7.99 6.46
#